data_e19d1628700e18442f027111a372d6c9
#
_entry.id   e19d1628700e18442f027111a372d6c9
#
_cell.length_a   1.000
_cell.length_b   1.000
_cell.length_c   1.000
_cell.angle_alpha   90.00
_cell.angle_beta   90.00
_cell.angle_gamma   90.00
#
_symmetry.space_group_name_H-M   'P 1'
#
loop_
_entity.id
_entity.type
_entity.pdbx_description
1 polymer ?
#
loop_
_entity_poly.entity_id
_entity_poly.type
_entity_poly.pdbx_seq_one_letter_code
_entity_poly.pdbx_strand_id
1 'polypeptide(L)'
;MKLPQKLERRSRLFWMVVSLGFLALVGEIDYWTGFEIYFSVFYLLGIGLATWFVGKRYGLCLSVLSVVVWILGDLAAGAHYSSPFIPIWNSTILLTFYGIVVWLLASLHSIQKELENRVRQRTQALTEEMAERERLEKELLEVSEREQRRIGRDLHDSLCQHLTGTALAGQVLRERLEAEARPEAAQARTIVELVENGILMARELARGIYPVDMEAEGLMAALQELSASLTKWSKVVCVFEHDAPVLIEDAATATHLYRIAQEGVSNAIRHGKAKRIVITLSEQKGRVTLTVEDDGVGLPEGWQQGRGLGTRIMAHRAAMIGGDFEIDLNPTGGTFVRCSCSSAAPPKKEGPTKNELSDRQA
;
A
#
# COMPACT_ATOMS: atom_id res chain seq x y z
N MET A 1 -22.90 12.01 -17.57
CA MET A 1 -22.97 11.43 -18.94
C MET A 1 -21.64 11.75 -19.62
N LYS A 2 -20.70 10.78 -19.72
CA LYS A 2 -19.39 11.00 -20.37
C LYS A 2 -19.63 10.96 -21.87
N LEU A 3 -19.45 12.07 -22.56
CA LEU A 3 -19.38 12.09 -24.03
C LEU A 3 -18.30 11.10 -24.49
N PRO A 4 -18.51 10.33 -25.57
CA PRO A 4 -17.51 9.39 -26.05
C PRO A 4 -16.22 10.12 -26.41
N GLN A 5 -15.11 9.69 -25.83
CA GLN A 5 -13.74 10.28 -25.97
C GLN A 5 -13.32 10.53 -27.43
N LYS A 6 -13.97 9.87 -28.40
CA LYS A 6 -13.74 10.07 -29.83
C LYS A 6 -14.22 11.46 -30.33
N LEU A 7 -15.19 12.09 -29.67
CA LEU A 7 -15.72 13.40 -30.05
C LEU A 7 -14.83 14.57 -29.59
N GLU A 8 -14.17 14.42 -28.44
CA GLU A 8 -13.24 15.45 -27.91
C GLU A 8 -11.93 15.56 -28.73
N ARG A 9 -11.55 14.51 -29.48
CA ARG A 9 -10.34 14.49 -30.32
C ARG A 9 -10.46 15.17 -31.68
N ARG A 10 -11.68 15.65 -32.07
CA ARG A 10 -11.86 16.34 -33.35
C ARG A 10 -11.33 17.76 -33.29
N SER A 11 -10.81 18.24 -34.45
CA SER A 11 -10.25 19.60 -34.57
C SER A 11 -11.31 20.68 -34.29
N ARG A 12 -10.88 21.83 -33.78
CA ARG A 12 -11.78 23.02 -33.63
C ARG A 12 -12.49 23.39 -34.92
N LEU A 13 -11.79 23.26 -36.05
CA LEU A 13 -12.33 23.51 -37.37
C LEU A 13 -13.55 22.61 -37.69
N PHE A 14 -13.47 21.33 -37.32
CA PHE A 14 -14.58 20.40 -37.48
C PHE A 14 -15.84 20.88 -36.74
N TRP A 15 -15.70 21.28 -35.48
CA TRP A 15 -16.81 21.75 -34.67
C TRP A 15 -17.34 23.12 -35.14
N MET A 16 -16.48 23.97 -35.70
CA MET A 16 -16.91 25.22 -36.35
C MET A 16 -17.80 24.94 -37.56
N VAL A 17 -17.40 24.01 -38.42
CA VAL A 17 -18.18 23.64 -39.60
C VAL A 17 -19.50 22.97 -39.21
N VAL A 18 -19.47 22.05 -38.24
CA VAL A 18 -20.68 21.36 -37.76
C VAL A 18 -21.68 22.34 -37.17
N SER A 19 -21.25 23.30 -36.33
CA SER A 19 -22.14 24.27 -35.71
C SER A 19 -22.71 25.26 -36.72
N LEU A 20 -21.94 25.67 -37.73
CA LEU A 20 -22.42 26.49 -38.86
C LEU A 20 -23.39 25.72 -39.75
N GLY A 21 -23.11 24.48 -40.09
CA GLY A 21 -24.00 23.61 -40.84
C GLY A 21 -25.35 23.40 -40.13
N PHE A 22 -25.29 23.23 -38.79
CA PHE A 22 -26.48 23.11 -37.96
C PHE A 22 -27.32 24.42 -37.95
N LEU A 23 -26.65 25.57 -37.85
CA LEU A 23 -27.31 26.88 -37.95
C LEU A 23 -28.01 27.08 -39.31
N ALA A 24 -27.34 26.74 -40.41
CA ALA A 24 -27.90 26.81 -41.74
C ALA A 24 -29.12 25.90 -41.91
N LEU A 25 -29.02 24.66 -41.41
CA LEU A 25 -30.13 23.70 -41.43
C LEU A 25 -31.36 24.20 -40.67
N VAL A 26 -31.15 24.73 -39.45
CA VAL A 26 -32.26 25.28 -38.66
C VAL A 26 -32.85 26.51 -39.32
N GLY A 27 -32.01 27.36 -39.89
CA GLY A 27 -32.48 28.54 -40.64
C GLY A 27 -33.32 28.20 -41.89
N GLU A 28 -32.96 27.13 -42.61
CA GLU A 28 -33.72 26.63 -43.75
C GLU A 28 -35.08 26.06 -43.32
N ILE A 29 -35.10 25.28 -42.23
CA ILE A 29 -36.36 24.77 -41.67
C ILE A 29 -37.27 25.92 -41.20
N ASP A 30 -36.71 26.92 -40.51
CA ASP A 30 -37.41 28.09 -40.02
C ASP A 30 -38.05 28.88 -41.17
N TYR A 31 -37.33 29.03 -42.28
CA TYR A 31 -37.86 29.64 -43.51
C TYR A 31 -39.05 28.87 -44.12
N TRP A 32 -38.97 27.51 -44.18
CA TRP A 32 -40.04 26.68 -44.74
C TRP A 32 -41.27 26.58 -43.83
N THR A 33 -41.13 26.70 -42.53
CA THR A 33 -42.23 26.64 -41.57
C THR A 33 -42.93 28.00 -41.38
N GLY A 34 -42.29 29.08 -41.84
CA GLY A 34 -42.81 30.44 -41.75
C GLY A 34 -42.89 30.95 -40.30
N PHE A 35 -43.59 32.07 -40.11
CA PHE A 35 -43.64 32.73 -38.78
C PHE A 35 -44.62 32.09 -37.77
N GLU A 36 -45.34 31.00 -38.16
CA GLU A 36 -46.31 30.32 -37.28
C GLU A 36 -45.67 29.41 -36.25
N ILE A 37 -44.47 28.87 -36.55
CA ILE A 37 -43.77 27.96 -35.67
C ILE A 37 -42.37 28.51 -35.32
N TYR A 38 -42.15 28.78 -34.04
CA TYR A 38 -40.88 29.34 -33.58
C TYR A 38 -39.80 28.27 -33.44
N PHE A 39 -38.85 28.21 -34.38
CA PHE A 39 -37.68 27.31 -34.32
C PHE A 39 -36.48 27.94 -33.60
N SER A 40 -36.61 29.13 -33.04
CA SER A 40 -35.52 29.87 -32.37
C SER A 40 -34.79 29.08 -31.25
N VAL A 41 -35.48 28.17 -30.55
CA VAL A 41 -34.91 27.33 -29.52
C VAL A 41 -33.89 26.33 -30.09
N PHE A 42 -34.08 25.86 -31.32
CA PHE A 42 -33.18 24.88 -31.92
C PHE A 42 -31.80 25.46 -32.27
N TYR A 43 -31.66 26.76 -32.47
CA TYR A 43 -30.36 27.41 -32.66
C TYR A 43 -29.43 27.19 -31.43
N LEU A 44 -30.00 26.97 -30.24
CA LEU A 44 -29.22 26.67 -29.03
C LEU A 44 -28.36 25.43 -29.14
N LEU A 45 -28.73 24.42 -29.91
CA LEU A 45 -27.92 23.23 -30.10
C LEU A 45 -26.63 23.57 -30.82
N GLY A 46 -26.68 24.35 -31.90
CA GLY A 46 -25.49 24.82 -32.61
C GLY A 46 -24.63 25.75 -31.76
N ILE A 47 -25.26 26.70 -31.05
CA ILE A 47 -24.58 27.62 -30.14
C ILE A 47 -23.92 26.87 -28.98
N GLY A 48 -24.60 25.86 -28.42
CA GLY A 48 -24.08 25.02 -27.36
C GLY A 48 -22.85 24.21 -27.78
N LEU A 49 -22.91 23.54 -28.93
CA LEU A 49 -21.79 22.82 -29.51
C LEU A 49 -20.58 23.75 -29.77
N ALA A 50 -20.86 24.91 -30.37
CA ALA A 50 -19.87 25.95 -30.66
C ALA A 50 -19.17 26.42 -29.35
N THR A 51 -19.97 26.70 -28.33
CA THR A 51 -19.45 27.19 -27.04
C THR A 51 -18.60 26.13 -26.32
N TRP A 52 -19.06 24.89 -26.34
CA TRP A 52 -18.40 23.79 -25.62
C TRP A 52 -17.09 23.36 -26.27
N PHE A 53 -17.05 23.17 -27.59
CA PHE A 53 -15.89 22.61 -28.29
C PHE A 53 -14.96 23.66 -28.91
N VAL A 54 -15.47 24.84 -29.27
CA VAL A 54 -14.65 25.91 -29.89
C VAL A 54 -14.31 26.99 -28.86
N GLY A 55 -15.31 27.43 -28.10
CA GLY A 55 -15.13 28.38 -27.01
C GLY A 55 -16.11 29.52 -26.97
N LYS A 56 -16.15 30.28 -25.87
CA LYS A 56 -17.09 31.36 -25.55
C LYS A 56 -17.20 32.41 -26.68
N ARG A 57 -16.08 32.87 -27.25
CA ARG A 57 -16.05 33.92 -28.27
C ARG A 57 -16.78 33.48 -29.52
N TYR A 58 -16.56 32.26 -29.98
CA TYR A 58 -17.22 31.72 -31.15
C TYR A 58 -18.71 31.45 -30.89
N GLY A 59 -19.08 30.97 -29.71
CA GLY A 59 -20.46 30.82 -29.29
C GLY A 59 -21.25 32.13 -29.32
N LEU A 60 -20.64 33.23 -28.83
CA LEU A 60 -21.25 34.57 -28.92
C LEU A 60 -21.42 35.06 -30.38
N CYS A 61 -20.41 34.87 -31.23
CA CYS A 61 -20.52 35.20 -32.65
C CYS A 61 -21.65 34.42 -33.32
N LEU A 62 -21.75 33.11 -33.01
CA LEU A 62 -22.81 32.26 -33.56
C LEU A 62 -24.19 32.67 -33.03
N SER A 63 -24.31 33.14 -31.79
CA SER A 63 -25.55 33.67 -31.22
C SER A 63 -26.06 34.91 -32.00
N VAL A 64 -25.16 35.84 -32.31
CA VAL A 64 -25.48 37.01 -33.11
C VAL A 64 -25.90 36.59 -34.52
N LEU A 65 -25.15 35.70 -35.16
CA LEU A 65 -25.45 35.20 -36.50
C LEU A 65 -26.81 34.47 -36.54
N SER A 66 -27.13 33.68 -35.51
CA SER A 66 -28.44 33.00 -35.38
C SER A 66 -29.62 33.99 -35.35
N VAL A 67 -29.46 35.10 -34.60
CA VAL A 67 -30.51 36.14 -34.58
C VAL A 67 -30.65 36.83 -35.94
N VAL A 68 -29.55 37.10 -36.64
CA VAL A 68 -29.57 37.66 -38.00
C VAL A 68 -30.27 36.72 -38.97
N VAL A 69 -29.92 35.42 -38.95
CA VAL A 69 -30.56 34.41 -39.81
C VAL A 69 -32.06 34.33 -39.52
N TRP A 70 -32.45 34.32 -38.23
CA TRP A 70 -33.86 34.32 -37.85
C TRP A 70 -34.63 35.56 -38.39
N ILE A 71 -34.09 36.79 -38.21
CA ILE A 71 -34.72 38.02 -38.74
C ILE A 71 -34.88 37.96 -40.27
N LEU A 72 -33.83 37.51 -40.98
CA LEU A 72 -33.86 37.40 -42.43
C LEU A 72 -34.89 36.36 -42.89
N GLY A 73 -35.02 35.24 -42.18
CA GLY A 73 -36.03 34.21 -42.41
C GLY A 73 -37.45 34.76 -42.26
N ASP A 74 -37.74 35.48 -41.18
CA ASP A 74 -39.03 36.09 -40.92
C ASP A 74 -39.40 37.11 -42.00
N LEU A 75 -38.47 37.98 -42.37
CA LEU A 75 -38.67 38.96 -43.42
C LEU A 75 -38.96 38.32 -44.83
N ALA A 76 -38.18 37.25 -45.13
CA ALA A 76 -38.31 36.50 -46.36
C ALA A 76 -39.63 35.70 -46.43
N ALA A 77 -40.12 35.21 -45.30
CA ALA A 77 -41.40 34.52 -45.16
C ALA A 77 -42.61 35.47 -45.18
N GLY A 78 -42.42 36.80 -45.37
CA GLY A 78 -43.49 37.79 -45.49
C GLY A 78 -44.10 38.17 -44.11
N ALA A 79 -43.38 38.05 -42.98
CA ALA A 79 -43.88 38.46 -41.68
C ALA A 79 -44.21 39.98 -41.67
N HIS A 80 -45.48 40.34 -41.36
CA HIS A 80 -45.91 41.70 -41.18
C HIS A 80 -46.09 42.04 -39.72
N TYR A 81 -45.15 42.80 -39.19
CA TYR A 81 -45.20 43.25 -37.79
C TYR A 81 -46.05 44.51 -37.67
N SER A 82 -47.00 44.54 -36.73
CA SER A 82 -47.86 45.71 -36.48
C SER A 82 -47.09 46.94 -35.96
N SER A 83 -45.83 46.72 -35.46
CA SER A 83 -44.94 47.79 -35.04
C SER A 83 -43.47 47.39 -35.28
N PRO A 84 -42.61 48.31 -35.75
CA PRO A 84 -41.18 48.04 -35.96
C PRO A 84 -40.42 47.74 -34.62
N PHE A 85 -41.03 48.03 -33.48
CA PHE A 85 -40.47 47.71 -32.17
C PHE A 85 -40.46 46.20 -31.84
N ILE A 86 -41.44 45.44 -32.41
CA ILE A 86 -41.61 44.00 -32.08
C ILE A 86 -40.39 43.17 -32.49
N PRO A 87 -39.84 43.23 -33.70
CA PRO A 87 -38.67 42.45 -34.08
C PRO A 87 -37.42 42.85 -33.28
N ILE A 88 -37.26 44.13 -32.93
CA ILE A 88 -36.15 44.60 -32.08
C ILE A 88 -36.25 44.00 -30.67
N TRP A 89 -37.45 44.01 -30.08
CA TRP A 89 -37.70 43.43 -28.76
C TRP A 89 -37.45 41.93 -28.74
N ASN A 90 -37.98 41.17 -29.69
CA ASN A 90 -37.79 39.73 -29.80
C ASN A 90 -36.32 39.37 -30.01
N SER A 91 -35.59 40.10 -30.84
CA SER A 91 -34.16 39.92 -31.10
C SER A 91 -33.33 40.16 -29.82
N THR A 92 -33.69 41.18 -29.03
CA THR A 92 -33.01 41.52 -27.79
C THR A 92 -33.20 40.42 -26.74
N ILE A 93 -34.42 39.89 -26.59
CA ILE A 93 -34.71 38.77 -25.69
C ILE A 93 -33.92 37.53 -26.11
N LEU A 94 -33.96 37.19 -27.42
CA LEU A 94 -33.31 36.02 -27.95
C LEU A 94 -31.79 36.08 -27.78
N LEU A 95 -31.18 37.24 -28.10
CA LEU A 95 -29.76 37.46 -27.94
C LEU A 95 -29.33 37.39 -26.44
N THR A 96 -30.14 37.95 -25.55
CA THR A 96 -29.91 37.89 -24.11
C THR A 96 -29.95 36.46 -23.61
N PHE A 97 -30.96 35.68 -24.07
CA PHE A 97 -31.10 34.29 -23.69
C PHE A 97 -29.94 33.44 -24.20
N TYR A 98 -29.54 33.58 -25.46
CA TYR A 98 -28.35 32.89 -25.98
C TYR A 98 -27.07 33.28 -25.27
N GLY A 99 -26.92 34.58 -24.94
CA GLY A 99 -25.79 35.09 -24.17
C GLY A 99 -25.67 34.47 -22.79
N ILE A 100 -26.80 34.31 -22.08
CA ILE A 100 -26.85 33.62 -20.77
C ILE A 100 -26.44 32.16 -20.92
N VAL A 101 -26.97 31.45 -21.92
CA VAL A 101 -26.62 30.04 -22.16
C VAL A 101 -25.12 29.89 -22.49
N VAL A 102 -24.58 30.74 -23.36
CA VAL A 102 -23.14 30.76 -23.68
C VAL A 102 -22.28 31.00 -22.43
N TRP A 103 -22.70 31.96 -21.59
CA TRP A 103 -21.98 32.24 -20.32
C TRP A 103 -22.02 31.06 -19.36
N LEU A 104 -23.20 30.43 -19.17
CA LEU A 104 -23.35 29.26 -18.28
C LEU A 104 -22.52 28.08 -18.76
N LEU A 105 -22.60 27.74 -20.07
CA LEU A 105 -21.83 26.65 -20.65
C LEU A 105 -20.32 26.88 -20.54
N ALA A 106 -19.87 28.10 -20.84
CA ALA A 106 -18.46 28.44 -20.72
C ALA A 106 -17.94 28.38 -19.25
N SER A 107 -18.78 28.87 -18.30
CA SER A 107 -18.45 28.79 -16.87
C SER A 107 -18.42 27.34 -16.39
N LEU A 108 -19.38 26.52 -16.78
CA LEU A 108 -19.42 25.10 -16.43
C LEU A 108 -18.19 24.37 -16.97
N HIS A 109 -17.83 24.62 -18.23
CA HIS A 109 -16.65 24.00 -18.84
C HIS A 109 -15.35 24.42 -18.15
N SER A 110 -15.22 25.71 -17.74
CA SER A 110 -14.03 26.18 -17.01
C SER A 110 -13.91 25.57 -15.62
N ILE A 111 -15.02 25.45 -14.89
CA ILE A 111 -15.04 24.80 -13.54
C ILE A 111 -14.70 23.32 -13.66
N GLN A 112 -15.27 22.62 -14.64
CA GLN A 112 -14.98 21.21 -14.88
C GLN A 112 -13.48 20.99 -15.12
N LYS A 113 -12.89 21.81 -16.00
CA LYS A 113 -11.47 21.70 -16.35
C LYS A 113 -10.54 22.01 -15.16
N GLU A 114 -10.90 22.99 -14.34
CA GLU A 114 -10.17 23.31 -13.11
C GLU A 114 -10.26 22.18 -12.10
N LEU A 115 -11.45 21.58 -11.93
CA LEU A 115 -11.66 20.45 -11.04
C LEU A 115 -10.84 19.22 -11.49
N GLU A 116 -10.85 18.89 -12.77
CA GLU A 116 -10.03 17.79 -13.32
C GLU A 116 -8.54 18.01 -13.07
N ASN A 117 -8.04 19.22 -13.25
CA ASN A 117 -6.66 19.58 -12.97
C ASN A 117 -6.32 19.43 -11.48
N ARG A 118 -7.20 19.92 -10.59
CA ARG A 118 -7.01 19.78 -9.13
C ARG A 118 -7.03 18.32 -8.68
N VAL A 119 -7.95 17.52 -9.22
CA VAL A 119 -8.00 16.07 -8.93
C VAL A 119 -6.71 15.40 -9.38
N ARG A 120 -6.25 15.69 -10.60
CA ARG A 120 -5.01 15.13 -11.14
C ARG A 120 -3.79 15.49 -10.26
N GLN A 121 -3.65 16.77 -9.89
CA GLN A 121 -2.55 17.23 -9.03
C GLN A 121 -2.59 16.55 -7.64
N ARG A 122 -3.79 16.47 -7.04
CA ARG A 122 -3.96 15.82 -5.73
C ARG A 122 -3.63 14.31 -5.79
N THR A 123 -4.08 13.63 -6.84
CA THR A 123 -3.80 12.21 -7.01
C THR A 123 -2.30 11.96 -7.19
N GLN A 124 -1.63 12.80 -7.97
CA GLN A 124 -0.19 12.69 -8.15
C GLN A 124 0.57 12.93 -6.84
N ALA A 125 0.26 14.00 -6.11
CA ALA A 125 0.89 14.31 -4.82
C ALA A 125 0.69 13.18 -3.80
N LEU A 126 -0.53 12.60 -3.72
CA LEU A 126 -0.80 11.45 -2.85
C LEU A 126 0.01 10.22 -3.25
N THR A 127 0.18 9.96 -4.55
CA THR A 127 0.98 8.83 -5.04
C THR A 127 2.45 8.99 -4.67
N GLU A 128 2.99 10.20 -4.80
CA GLU A 128 4.37 10.53 -4.42
C GLU A 128 4.56 10.40 -2.88
N GLU A 129 3.63 10.92 -2.09
CA GLU A 129 3.67 10.80 -0.62
C GLU A 129 3.59 9.34 -0.16
N MET A 130 2.73 8.52 -0.79
CA MET A 130 2.64 7.09 -0.48
C MET A 130 3.93 6.35 -0.83
N ALA A 131 4.56 6.65 -1.96
CA ALA A 131 5.83 6.03 -2.36
C ALA A 131 6.97 6.41 -1.41
N GLU A 132 7.05 7.68 -0.98
CA GLU A 132 8.04 8.13 -0.01
C GLU A 132 7.83 7.51 1.37
N ARG A 133 6.59 7.42 1.83
CA ARG A 133 6.24 6.74 3.08
C ARG A 133 6.65 5.27 3.05
N GLU A 134 6.38 4.57 1.95
CA GLU A 134 6.76 3.16 1.78
C GLU A 134 8.29 2.98 1.79
N ARG A 135 9.01 3.91 1.18
CA ARG A 135 10.47 3.95 1.22
C ARG A 135 11.01 4.14 2.65
N LEU A 136 10.51 5.16 3.36
CA LEU A 136 10.93 5.44 4.74
C LEU A 136 10.62 4.28 5.69
N GLU A 137 9.49 3.59 5.50
CA GLU A 137 9.18 2.40 6.29
C GLU A 137 10.18 1.26 6.05
N LYS A 138 10.61 1.03 4.81
CA LYS A 138 11.66 0.04 4.49
C LYS A 138 13.00 0.42 5.14
N GLU A 139 13.40 1.69 5.05
CA GLU A 139 14.63 2.19 5.67
C GLU A 139 14.60 2.01 7.20
N LEU A 140 13.47 2.33 7.85
CA LEU A 140 13.29 2.10 9.29
C LEU A 140 13.41 0.63 9.68
N LEU A 141 12.85 -0.29 8.88
CA LEU A 141 12.96 -1.73 9.11
C LEU A 141 14.42 -2.19 9.02
N GLU A 142 15.15 -1.77 7.99
CA GLU A 142 16.57 -2.12 7.83
C GLU A 142 17.44 -1.59 8.97
N VAL A 143 17.21 -0.35 9.41
CA VAL A 143 17.93 0.24 10.55
C VAL A 143 17.61 -0.53 11.84
N SER A 144 16.33 -0.83 12.08
CA SER A 144 15.90 -1.60 13.25
C SER A 144 16.55 -2.99 13.30
N GLU A 145 16.58 -3.69 12.15
CA GLU A 145 17.23 -5.00 12.05
C GLU A 145 18.75 -4.94 12.30
N ARG A 146 19.40 -3.94 11.73
CA ARG A 146 20.83 -3.73 11.92
C ARG A 146 21.16 -3.47 13.40
N GLU A 147 20.34 -2.67 14.07
CA GLU A 147 20.50 -2.36 15.47
C GLU A 147 20.24 -3.59 16.37
N GLN A 148 19.20 -4.36 16.07
CA GLN A 148 18.94 -5.62 16.76
C GLN A 148 20.11 -6.63 16.61
N ARG A 149 20.68 -6.75 15.40
CA ARG A 149 21.88 -7.57 15.17
C ARG A 149 23.07 -7.10 15.99
N ARG A 150 23.28 -5.78 16.08
CA ARG A 150 24.36 -5.20 16.85
C ARG A 150 24.19 -5.51 18.34
N ILE A 151 23.01 -5.21 18.89
CA ILE A 151 22.71 -5.44 20.31
C ILE A 151 22.84 -6.93 20.67
N GLY A 152 22.30 -7.83 19.84
CA GLY A 152 22.42 -9.28 20.08
C GLY A 152 23.87 -9.76 20.13
N ARG A 153 24.71 -9.28 19.19
CA ARG A 153 26.15 -9.59 19.22
C ARG A 153 26.87 -8.98 20.41
N ASP A 154 26.64 -7.72 20.72
CA ASP A 154 27.24 -7.02 21.84
C ASP A 154 26.90 -7.70 23.18
N LEU A 155 25.65 -8.17 23.35
CA LEU A 155 25.23 -8.95 24.50
C LEU A 155 25.95 -10.31 24.58
N HIS A 156 26.01 -11.03 23.46
CA HIS A 156 26.67 -12.33 23.42
C HIS A 156 28.17 -12.20 23.66
N ASP A 157 28.87 -11.34 22.94
CA ASP A 157 30.33 -11.26 22.95
C ASP A 157 30.88 -10.55 24.21
N SER A 158 30.18 -9.55 24.73
CA SER A 158 30.63 -8.79 25.88
C SER A 158 30.08 -9.35 27.19
N LEU A 159 28.77 -9.35 27.38
CA LEU A 159 28.14 -9.71 28.65
C LEU A 159 28.31 -11.20 28.97
N CYS A 160 28.05 -12.11 28.02
CA CYS A 160 28.19 -13.55 28.27
C CYS A 160 29.64 -13.93 28.51
N GLN A 161 30.63 -13.35 27.83
CA GLN A 161 32.05 -13.61 28.07
C GLN A 161 32.49 -13.12 29.44
N HIS A 162 32.07 -11.92 29.87
CA HIS A 162 32.39 -11.42 31.21
C HIS A 162 31.79 -12.30 32.33
N LEU A 163 30.53 -12.68 32.19
CA LEU A 163 29.87 -13.56 33.15
C LEU A 163 30.54 -14.95 33.19
N THR A 164 30.94 -15.50 32.03
CA THR A 164 31.66 -16.78 31.96
C THR A 164 33.00 -16.70 32.66
N GLY A 165 33.77 -15.63 32.45
CA GLY A 165 35.02 -15.40 33.18
C GLY A 165 34.80 -15.30 34.70
N THR A 166 33.73 -14.63 35.11
CA THR A 166 33.36 -14.51 36.54
C THR A 166 32.95 -15.86 37.13
N ALA A 167 32.20 -16.69 36.39
CA ALA A 167 31.84 -18.05 36.83
C ALA A 167 33.07 -18.93 37.02
N LEU A 168 34.01 -18.91 36.04
CA LEU A 168 35.26 -19.66 36.15
C LEU A 168 36.10 -19.24 37.35
N ALA A 169 36.24 -17.93 37.60
CA ALA A 169 36.94 -17.43 38.78
C ALA A 169 36.26 -17.87 40.10
N GLY A 170 34.91 -17.83 40.11
CA GLY A 170 34.11 -18.31 41.23
C GLY A 170 34.26 -19.82 41.48
N GLN A 171 34.31 -20.64 40.41
CA GLN A 171 34.55 -22.08 40.51
C GLN A 171 35.91 -22.38 41.11
N VAL A 172 36.97 -21.71 40.68
CA VAL A 172 38.32 -21.87 41.24
C VAL A 172 38.35 -21.52 42.74
N LEU A 173 37.66 -20.43 43.11
CA LEU A 173 37.55 -20.03 44.53
C LEU A 173 36.78 -21.09 45.34
N ARG A 174 35.66 -21.58 44.83
CA ARG A 174 34.90 -22.66 45.48
C ARG A 174 35.75 -23.92 45.72
N GLU A 175 36.43 -24.39 44.66
CA GLU A 175 37.29 -25.58 44.76
C GLU A 175 38.43 -25.45 45.85
N ARG A 176 39.04 -24.26 45.95
CA ARG A 176 40.01 -23.97 46.99
C ARG A 176 39.40 -24.02 48.39
N LEU A 177 38.25 -23.38 48.59
CA LEU A 177 37.55 -23.34 49.85
C LEU A 177 37.05 -24.73 50.27
N GLU A 178 36.57 -25.54 49.29
CA GLU A 178 36.22 -26.97 49.57
C GLU A 178 37.42 -27.81 49.93
N ALA A 179 38.58 -27.65 49.30
CA ALA A 179 39.81 -28.35 49.62
C ALA A 179 40.35 -27.99 51.01
N GLU A 180 40.14 -26.77 51.46
CA GLU A 180 40.49 -26.28 52.81
C GLU A 180 39.40 -26.56 53.85
N ALA A 181 38.34 -27.27 53.53
CA ALA A 181 37.16 -27.54 54.38
C ALA A 181 36.55 -26.26 55.02
N ARG A 182 36.56 -25.15 54.32
CA ARG A 182 36.07 -23.84 54.79
C ARG A 182 34.55 -23.75 54.71
N PRO A 183 33.86 -23.20 55.73
CA PRO A 183 32.40 -23.05 55.72
C PRO A 183 31.91 -22.08 54.63
N GLU A 184 32.76 -21.18 54.16
CA GLU A 184 32.48 -20.20 53.09
C GLU A 184 32.34 -20.88 51.72
N ALA A 185 32.71 -22.15 51.56
CA ALA A 185 32.56 -22.92 50.32
C ALA A 185 31.09 -23.00 49.88
N ALA A 186 30.12 -23.06 50.80
CA ALA A 186 28.70 -23.06 50.49
C ALA A 186 28.23 -21.73 49.87
N GLN A 187 28.74 -20.62 50.37
CA GLN A 187 28.44 -19.29 49.83
C GLN A 187 29.05 -19.11 48.42
N ALA A 188 30.29 -19.56 48.22
CA ALA A 188 30.93 -19.53 46.91
C ALA A 188 30.15 -20.36 45.87
N ARG A 189 29.63 -21.52 46.26
CA ARG A 189 28.76 -22.34 45.40
C ARG A 189 27.51 -21.57 44.97
N THR A 190 26.79 -20.93 45.89
CA THR A 190 25.60 -20.13 45.58
C THR A 190 25.93 -18.98 44.62
N ILE A 191 27.06 -18.31 44.77
CA ILE A 191 27.49 -17.24 43.86
C ILE A 191 27.74 -17.79 42.47
N VAL A 192 28.42 -18.93 42.33
CA VAL A 192 28.64 -19.56 41.00
C VAL A 192 27.31 -19.91 40.34
N GLU A 193 26.40 -20.55 41.07
CA GLU A 193 25.05 -20.88 40.54
C GLU A 193 24.27 -19.65 40.09
N LEU A 194 24.33 -18.54 40.83
CA LEU A 194 23.67 -17.27 40.43
C LEU A 194 24.30 -16.69 39.16
N VAL A 195 25.60 -16.74 39.00
CA VAL A 195 26.29 -16.25 37.79
C VAL A 195 26.00 -17.16 36.60
N GLU A 196 25.99 -18.49 36.77
CA GLU A 196 25.62 -19.44 35.72
C GLU A 196 24.17 -19.20 35.24
N ASN A 197 23.23 -19.00 36.17
CA ASN A 197 21.87 -18.60 35.83
C ASN A 197 21.82 -17.25 35.08
N GLY A 198 22.65 -16.29 35.48
CA GLY A 198 22.80 -15.00 34.77
C GLY A 198 23.29 -15.16 33.33
N ILE A 199 24.23 -16.10 33.10
CA ILE A 199 24.72 -16.44 31.76
C ILE A 199 23.56 -16.98 30.88
N LEU A 200 22.76 -17.91 31.43
CA LEU A 200 21.62 -18.47 30.73
C LEU A 200 20.62 -17.39 30.34
N MET A 201 20.24 -16.51 31.28
CA MET A 201 19.33 -15.38 31.01
C MET A 201 19.89 -14.44 29.95
N ALA A 202 21.17 -14.09 30.00
CA ALA A 202 21.81 -13.21 29.04
C ALA A 202 21.82 -13.80 27.63
N ARG A 203 22.08 -15.10 27.49
CA ARG A 203 22.01 -15.83 26.22
C ARG A 203 20.58 -15.87 25.66
N GLU A 204 19.59 -16.16 26.52
CA GLU A 204 18.19 -16.15 26.11
C GLU A 204 17.74 -14.75 25.60
N LEU A 205 18.15 -13.68 26.29
CA LEU A 205 17.88 -12.30 25.85
C LEU A 205 18.58 -12.00 24.53
N ALA A 206 19.84 -12.35 24.37
CA ALA A 206 20.59 -12.14 23.13
C ALA A 206 19.93 -12.88 21.94
N ARG A 207 19.54 -14.15 22.12
CA ARG A 207 18.82 -14.96 21.12
C ARG A 207 17.45 -14.40 20.82
N GLY A 208 16.73 -13.88 21.80
CA GLY A 208 15.45 -13.19 21.61
C GLY A 208 15.58 -11.93 20.74
N ILE A 209 16.70 -11.22 20.84
CA ILE A 209 16.99 -10.02 20.04
C ILE A 209 17.54 -10.41 18.66
N TYR A 210 18.49 -11.37 18.60
CA TYR A 210 19.08 -11.87 17.36
C TYR A 210 19.58 -13.31 17.52
N PRO A 211 19.09 -14.27 16.73
CA PRO A 211 19.55 -15.65 16.76
C PRO A 211 20.94 -15.75 16.10
N VAL A 212 21.99 -15.67 16.89
CA VAL A 212 23.40 -15.64 16.42
C VAL A 212 23.83 -17.00 15.86
N ASP A 213 23.26 -18.11 16.33
CA ASP A 213 23.72 -19.48 16.07
C ASP A 213 22.82 -20.26 15.07
N MET A 214 22.02 -19.58 14.23
CA MET A 214 21.15 -20.26 13.24
C MET A 214 21.93 -21.11 12.24
N GLU A 215 23.21 -20.78 11.98
CA GLU A 215 24.05 -21.55 11.04
C GLU A 215 24.46 -22.93 11.62
N ALA A 216 24.57 -23.06 12.94
CA ALA A 216 25.03 -24.29 13.58
C ALA A 216 23.90 -25.29 13.91
N GLU A 217 22.71 -24.80 14.28
CA GLU A 217 21.64 -25.66 14.83
C GLU A 217 20.44 -25.80 13.87
N GLY A 218 20.37 -25.00 12.83
CA GLY A 218 19.26 -25.00 11.86
C GLY A 218 17.93 -24.45 12.41
N LEU A 219 16.99 -24.18 11.50
CA LEU A 219 15.69 -23.57 11.83
C LEU A 219 14.85 -24.43 12.78
N MET A 220 14.88 -25.76 12.60
CA MET A 220 14.06 -26.66 13.42
C MET A 220 14.46 -26.62 14.90
N ALA A 221 15.77 -26.66 15.21
CA ALA A 221 16.25 -26.57 16.57
C ALA A 221 15.91 -25.23 17.21
N ALA A 222 16.03 -24.13 16.44
CA ALA A 222 15.66 -22.80 16.90
C ALA A 222 14.15 -22.65 17.20
N LEU A 223 13.27 -23.23 16.37
CA LEU A 223 11.82 -23.23 16.61
C LEU A 223 11.44 -24.11 17.82
N GLN A 224 12.11 -25.25 17.98
CA GLN A 224 11.95 -26.13 19.13
C GLN A 224 12.32 -25.39 20.44
N GLU A 225 13.43 -24.69 20.43
CA GLU A 225 13.90 -23.91 21.58
C GLU A 225 12.96 -22.73 21.87
N LEU A 226 12.48 -22.02 20.85
CA LEU A 226 11.48 -20.96 20.98
C LEU A 226 10.22 -21.46 21.69
N SER A 227 9.70 -22.61 21.28
CA SER A 227 8.49 -23.20 21.88
C SER A 227 8.72 -23.64 23.34
N ALA A 228 9.86 -24.24 23.63
CA ALA A 228 10.23 -24.70 24.99
C ALA A 228 10.44 -23.53 25.95
N SER A 229 11.16 -22.47 25.51
CA SER A 229 11.40 -21.27 26.30
C SER A 229 10.08 -20.57 26.67
N LEU A 230 9.19 -20.40 25.72
CA LEU A 230 7.90 -19.75 25.96
C LEU A 230 7.02 -20.50 26.94
N THR A 231 6.97 -21.81 26.85
CA THR A 231 6.22 -22.66 27.80
C THR A 231 6.78 -22.56 29.22
N LYS A 232 8.10 -22.36 29.34
CA LYS A 232 8.77 -22.23 30.65
C LYS A 232 8.51 -20.87 31.32
N TRP A 233 8.48 -19.78 30.55
CA TRP A 233 8.44 -18.41 31.07
C TRP A 233 7.10 -17.74 31.00
N SER A 234 6.18 -18.22 30.15
CA SER A 234 4.82 -17.72 30.04
C SER A 234 3.80 -18.75 30.53
N LYS A 235 2.57 -18.33 30.82
CA LYS A 235 1.45 -19.24 31.13
C LYS A 235 0.83 -19.81 29.86
N VAL A 236 1.51 -19.72 28.70
CA VAL A 236 1.06 -20.14 27.39
C VAL A 236 1.74 -21.45 27.02
N VAL A 237 0.98 -22.42 26.57
CA VAL A 237 1.51 -23.68 26.04
C VAL A 237 1.89 -23.47 24.58
N CYS A 238 3.18 -23.48 24.27
CA CYS A 238 3.67 -23.40 22.90
C CYS A 238 4.23 -24.76 22.47
N VAL A 239 3.76 -25.27 21.33
CA VAL A 239 4.19 -26.57 20.79
C VAL A 239 4.77 -26.36 19.38
N PHE A 240 5.89 -27.04 19.10
CA PHE A 240 6.46 -27.11 17.76
C PHE A 240 6.16 -28.49 17.16
N GLU A 241 5.54 -28.51 15.99
CA GLU A 241 5.13 -29.71 15.26
C GLU A 241 5.80 -29.75 13.87
N HIS A 242 6.22 -30.94 13.45
CA HIS A 242 6.75 -31.19 12.11
C HIS A 242 6.49 -32.64 11.69
N ASP A 243 6.21 -32.86 10.42
CA ASP A 243 5.95 -34.20 9.89
C ASP A 243 7.26 -34.94 9.56
N ALA A 244 8.26 -34.20 9.08
CA ALA A 244 9.57 -34.70 8.69
C ALA A 244 10.65 -33.64 8.96
N PRO A 245 11.95 -34.02 9.05
CA PRO A 245 13.03 -33.06 9.10
C PRO A 245 13.03 -32.14 7.88
N VAL A 246 12.97 -30.82 8.10
CA VAL A 246 13.04 -29.80 7.04
C VAL A 246 14.42 -29.16 7.09
N LEU A 247 15.17 -29.28 5.99
CA LEU A 247 16.49 -28.68 5.87
C LEU A 247 16.41 -27.42 5.01
N ILE A 248 16.87 -26.30 5.53
CA ILE A 248 16.99 -25.04 4.83
C ILE A 248 18.46 -24.66 4.73
N GLU A 249 19.02 -24.74 3.52
CA GLU A 249 20.44 -24.45 3.29
C GLU A 249 20.77 -22.96 3.38
N ASP A 250 19.82 -22.08 3.05
CA ASP A 250 20.04 -20.65 3.08
C ASP A 250 19.74 -20.07 4.48
N ALA A 251 20.81 -19.68 5.16
CA ALA A 251 20.73 -19.09 6.51
C ALA A 251 19.86 -17.81 6.56
N ALA A 252 19.79 -17.04 5.47
CA ALA A 252 18.93 -15.86 5.39
C ALA A 252 17.45 -16.26 5.41
N THR A 253 17.08 -17.26 4.62
CA THR A 253 15.71 -17.83 4.59
C THR A 253 15.34 -18.40 5.96
N ALA A 254 16.22 -19.17 6.60
CA ALA A 254 15.99 -19.71 7.94
C ALA A 254 15.77 -18.58 8.96
N THR A 255 16.60 -17.53 8.91
CA THR A 255 16.47 -16.36 9.78
C THR A 255 15.14 -15.64 9.60
N HIS A 256 14.71 -15.41 8.36
CA HIS A 256 13.43 -14.73 8.07
C HIS A 256 12.23 -15.55 8.56
N LEU A 257 12.23 -16.86 8.32
CA LEU A 257 11.17 -17.76 8.82
C LEU A 257 11.11 -17.77 10.35
N TYR A 258 12.26 -17.88 11.02
CA TYR A 258 12.32 -17.80 12.49
C TYR A 258 11.74 -16.48 13.02
N ARG A 259 12.08 -15.35 12.40
CA ARG A 259 11.55 -14.04 12.79
C ARG A 259 10.06 -13.91 12.56
N ILE A 260 9.52 -14.51 11.51
CA ILE A 260 8.07 -14.57 11.28
C ILE A 260 7.42 -15.38 12.40
N ALA A 261 7.97 -16.53 12.77
CA ALA A 261 7.48 -17.33 13.88
C ALA A 261 7.50 -16.54 15.21
N GLN A 262 8.63 -15.90 15.52
CA GLN A 262 8.81 -15.10 16.74
C GLN A 262 7.79 -13.97 16.85
N GLU A 263 7.57 -13.22 15.76
CA GLU A 263 6.60 -12.13 15.71
C GLU A 263 5.15 -12.66 15.80
N GLY A 264 4.84 -13.77 15.10
CA GLY A 264 3.54 -14.43 15.18
C GLY A 264 3.20 -14.85 16.61
N VAL A 265 4.14 -15.49 17.29
CA VAL A 265 4.01 -15.89 18.70
C VAL A 265 3.87 -14.68 19.64
N SER A 266 4.69 -13.65 19.43
CA SER A 266 4.61 -12.40 20.20
C SER A 266 3.22 -11.75 20.06
N ASN A 267 2.67 -11.72 18.85
CA ASN A 267 1.35 -11.17 18.57
C ASN A 267 0.23 -12.02 19.22
N ALA A 268 0.34 -13.35 19.17
CA ALA A 268 -0.59 -14.26 19.81
C ALA A 268 -0.65 -14.00 21.33
N ILE A 269 0.48 -13.78 21.98
CA ILE A 269 0.55 -13.50 23.42
C ILE A 269 0.03 -12.08 23.73
N ARG A 270 0.54 -11.06 23.06
CA ARG A 270 0.27 -9.65 23.40
C ARG A 270 -1.13 -9.21 22.98
N HIS A 271 -1.57 -9.61 21.81
CA HIS A 271 -2.82 -9.16 21.18
C HIS A 271 -3.90 -10.23 21.23
N GLY A 272 -3.52 -11.49 20.92
CA GLY A 272 -4.45 -12.63 20.91
C GLY A 272 -4.86 -13.10 22.30
N LYS A 273 -4.05 -12.83 23.34
CA LYS A 273 -4.24 -13.41 24.70
C LYS A 273 -4.39 -14.93 24.65
N ALA A 274 -3.66 -15.55 23.74
CA ALA A 274 -3.68 -16.98 23.51
C ALA A 274 -3.24 -17.78 24.75
N LYS A 275 -3.80 -18.95 24.93
CA LYS A 275 -3.40 -19.93 25.93
C LYS A 275 -2.58 -21.07 25.32
N ARG A 276 -2.82 -21.35 24.06
CA ARG A 276 -2.12 -22.36 23.26
C ARG A 276 -1.66 -21.77 21.93
N ILE A 277 -0.39 -22.05 21.57
CA ILE A 277 0.18 -21.67 20.29
C ILE A 277 0.82 -22.93 19.67
N VAL A 278 0.58 -23.15 18.38
CA VAL A 278 1.20 -24.25 17.63
C VAL A 278 2.03 -23.64 16.51
N ILE A 279 3.31 -24.01 16.48
CA ILE A 279 4.22 -23.66 15.38
C ILE A 279 4.38 -24.93 14.54
N THR A 280 4.08 -24.88 13.26
CA THR A 280 4.22 -26.03 12.35
C THR A 280 5.21 -25.67 11.24
N LEU A 281 6.17 -26.58 10.98
CA LEU A 281 7.08 -26.46 9.84
C LEU A 281 6.95 -27.72 8.99
N SER A 282 6.63 -27.57 7.73
CA SER A 282 6.48 -28.69 6.79
C SER A 282 7.15 -28.37 5.45
N GLU A 283 7.56 -29.42 4.75
CA GLU A 283 8.09 -29.30 3.40
C GLU A 283 7.31 -30.25 2.47
N GLN A 284 6.76 -29.69 1.39
CA GLN A 284 6.09 -30.47 0.36
C GLN A 284 6.52 -29.98 -1.03
N LYS A 285 6.99 -30.91 -1.87
CA LYS A 285 7.38 -30.64 -3.26
C LYS A 285 8.38 -29.49 -3.43
N GLY A 286 9.37 -29.37 -2.52
CA GLY A 286 10.37 -28.32 -2.56
C GLY A 286 9.86 -26.95 -2.07
N ARG A 287 8.73 -26.93 -1.38
CA ARG A 287 8.16 -25.74 -0.77
C ARG A 287 8.07 -25.91 0.74
N VAL A 288 8.73 -25.04 1.48
CA VAL A 288 8.67 -24.96 2.94
C VAL A 288 7.51 -24.08 3.35
N THR A 289 6.73 -24.56 4.30
CA THR A 289 5.62 -23.82 4.89
C THR A 289 5.79 -23.76 6.40
N LEU A 290 5.89 -22.55 6.93
CA LEU A 290 5.81 -22.23 8.33
C LEU A 290 4.41 -21.75 8.67
N THR A 291 3.77 -22.31 9.70
CA THR A 291 2.48 -21.84 10.21
C THR A 291 2.58 -21.60 11.71
N VAL A 292 2.00 -20.52 12.20
CA VAL A 292 1.84 -20.21 13.63
C VAL A 292 0.35 -20.02 13.87
N GLU A 293 -0.23 -20.87 14.68
CA GLU A 293 -1.66 -20.87 15.02
C GLU A 293 -1.85 -20.60 16.50
N ASP A 294 -2.84 -19.79 16.85
CA ASP A 294 -3.20 -19.49 18.23
C ASP A 294 -4.71 -19.73 18.50
N ASP A 295 -5.04 -19.91 19.76
CA ASP A 295 -6.41 -20.05 20.28
C ASP A 295 -6.95 -18.76 20.91
N GLY A 296 -6.42 -17.61 20.53
CA GLY A 296 -6.73 -16.31 21.13
C GLY A 296 -8.04 -15.70 20.62
N VAL A 297 -8.19 -14.39 20.85
CA VAL A 297 -9.39 -13.63 20.46
C VAL A 297 -9.53 -13.38 18.97
N GLY A 298 -8.51 -13.72 18.15
CA GLY A 298 -8.49 -13.50 16.71
C GLY A 298 -8.17 -12.06 16.32
N LEU A 299 -8.41 -11.74 15.06
CA LEU A 299 -8.13 -10.44 14.46
C LEU A 299 -9.32 -9.48 14.68
N PRO A 300 -9.08 -8.18 14.99
CA PRO A 300 -10.16 -7.21 15.16
C PRO A 300 -10.88 -6.92 13.83
N GLU A 301 -12.14 -6.49 13.89
CA GLU A 301 -12.88 -6.07 12.70
C GLU A 301 -12.15 -4.96 11.96
N GLY A 302 -12.06 -5.08 10.64
CA GLY A 302 -11.38 -4.08 9.79
C GLY A 302 -9.85 -4.14 9.82
N TRP A 303 -9.23 -5.16 10.45
CA TRP A 303 -7.77 -5.32 10.52
C TRP A 303 -7.05 -5.21 9.17
N GLN A 304 -7.72 -5.58 8.07
CA GLN A 304 -7.16 -5.51 6.70
C GLN A 304 -6.88 -4.07 6.25
N GLN A 305 -7.63 -3.08 6.78
CA GLN A 305 -7.47 -1.66 6.46
C GLN A 305 -6.37 -0.97 7.28
N GLY A 306 -5.98 -1.57 8.42
CA GLY A 306 -4.99 -1.04 9.35
C GLY A 306 -3.98 -2.08 9.82
N ARG A 307 -3.31 -2.78 8.90
CA ARG A 307 -2.26 -3.76 9.25
C ARG A 307 -1.24 -3.12 10.19
N GLY A 308 -1.12 -3.66 11.41
CA GLY A 308 -0.13 -3.22 12.38
C GLY A 308 1.31 -3.38 11.86
N LEU A 309 2.26 -2.68 12.47
CA LEU A 309 3.67 -2.72 12.06
C LEU A 309 4.22 -4.15 12.02
N GLY A 310 3.91 -4.98 13.02
CA GLY A 310 4.37 -6.38 13.09
C GLY A 310 3.91 -7.22 11.90
N THR A 311 2.65 -7.11 11.50
CA THR A 311 2.12 -7.83 10.32
C THR A 311 2.79 -7.38 9.02
N ARG A 312 3.07 -6.08 8.88
CA ARG A 312 3.80 -5.53 7.72
C ARG A 312 5.24 -6.01 7.67
N ILE A 313 5.91 -6.10 8.82
CA ILE A 313 7.26 -6.66 8.96
C ILE A 313 7.27 -8.12 8.52
N MET A 314 6.34 -8.94 9.00
CA MET A 314 6.25 -10.36 8.61
C MET A 314 6.03 -10.52 7.10
N ALA A 315 5.12 -9.75 6.51
CA ALA A 315 4.88 -9.77 5.06
C ALA A 315 6.13 -9.34 4.27
N HIS A 316 6.86 -8.30 4.73
CA HIS A 316 8.10 -7.86 4.11
C HIS A 316 9.19 -8.94 4.18
N ARG A 317 9.35 -9.62 5.32
CA ARG A 317 10.28 -10.73 5.49
C ARG A 317 9.98 -11.90 4.56
N ALA A 318 8.70 -12.26 4.42
CA ALA A 318 8.28 -13.28 3.47
C ALA A 318 8.65 -12.89 2.02
N ALA A 319 8.41 -11.63 1.63
CA ALA A 319 8.78 -11.13 0.31
C ALA A 319 10.29 -11.15 0.05
N MET A 320 11.14 -10.92 1.07
CA MET A 320 12.61 -10.98 0.94
C MET A 320 13.12 -12.37 0.57
N ILE A 321 12.43 -13.42 1.00
CA ILE A 321 12.74 -14.82 0.67
C ILE A 321 11.92 -15.36 -0.52
N GLY A 322 11.25 -14.46 -1.26
CA GLY A 322 10.40 -14.85 -2.41
C GLY A 322 9.21 -15.71 -2.00
N GLY A 323 8.76 -15.58 -0.76
CA GLY A 323 7.65 -16.35 -0.19
C GLY A 323 6.33 -15.61 -0.22
N ASP A 324 5.25 -16.39 -0.06
CA ASP A 324 3.88 -15.89 0.14
C ASP A 324 3.60 -15.75 1.63
N PHE A 325 2.85 -14.71 2.00
CA PHE A 325 2.46 -14.43 3.39
C PHE A 325 0.94 -14.31 3.52
N GLU A 326 0.38 -15.06 4.45
CA GLU A 326 -1.03 -15.07 4.76
C GLU A 326 -1.24 -14.93 6.28
N ILE A 327 -2.24 -14.14 6.67
CA ILE A 327 -2.72 -14.04 8.04
C ILE A 327 -4.24 -13.96 8.00
N ASP A 328 -4.93 -14.80 8.77
CA ASP A 328 -6.39 -14.82 8.82
C ASP A 328 -6.88 -15.43 10.15
N LEU A 329 -8.20 -15.41 10.33
CA LEU A 329 -8.86 -16.06 11.46
C LEU A 329 -8.76 -17.57 11.35
N ASN A 330 -8.41 -18.23 12.45
CA ASN A 330 -8.46 -19.68 12.51
C ASN A 330 -9.94 -20.12 12.64
N PRO A 331 -10.44 -21.07 11.83
CA PRO A 331 -11.81 -21.58 11.94
C PRO A 331 -12.18 -22.12 13.32
N THR A 332 -11.20 -22.55 14.09
CA THR A 332 -11.37 -23.07 15.47
C THR A 332 -11.30 -21.99 16.56
N GLY A 333 -11.14 -20.73 16.17
CA GLY A 333 -10.89 -19.57 17.04
C GLY A 333 -9.41 -19.19 17.08
N GLY A 334 -9.12 -17.88 17.25
CA GLY A 334 -7.77 -17.33 17.22
C GLY A 334 -7.33 -16.89 15.83
N THR A 335 -6.00 -16.81 15.61
CA THR A 335 -5.39 -16.36 14.37
C THR A 335 -4.42 -17.42 13.85
N PHE A 336 -4.27 -17.51 12.53
CA PHE A 336 -3.12 -18.19 11.94
C PHE A 336 -2.29 -17.24 11.08
N VAL A 337 -0.98 -17.46 11.12
CA VAL A 337 0.02 -16.80 10.28
C VAL A 337 0.71 -17.90 9.48
N ARG A 338 0.73 -17.78 8.16
CA ARG A 338 1.38 -18.72 7.26
C ARG A 338 2.39 -18.02 6.36
N CYS A 339 3.58 -18.61 6.25
CA CYS A 339 4.59 -18.18 5.29
C CYS A 339 5.06 -19.40 4.50
N SER A 340 5.01 -19.33 3.16
CA SER A 340 5.44 -20.42 2.28
C SER A 340 6.49 -19.92 1.30
N CYS A 341 7.66 -20.57 1.24
CA CYS A 341 8.75 -20.20 0.33
C CYS A 341 9.37 -21.44 -0.33
N SER A 342 10.24 -21.24 -1.31
CA SER A 342 11.05 -22.35 -1.88
C SER A 342 12.05 -22.85 -0.87
N SER A 343 12.26 -24.18 -0.80
CA SER A 343 13.37 -24.77 -0.01
C SER A 343 14.74 -24.51 -0.64
N ALA A 344 14.80 -24.31 -1.97
CA ALA A 344 16.01 -23.93 -2.68
C ALA A 344 16.32 -22.44 -2.49
N ALA A 345 17.60 -22.10 -2.37
CA ALA A 345 18.05 -20.71 -2.27
C ALA A 345 17.46 -19.87 -3.41
N PRO A 346 16.93 -18.65 -3.14
CA PRO A 346 16.43 -17.78 -4.18
C PRO A 346 17.57 -17.48 -5.17
N PRO A 347 17.30 -17.42 -6.50
CA PRO A 347 18.32 -17.09 -7.48
C PRO A 347 18.93 -15.74 -7.08
N LYS A 348 20.26 -15.69 -6.89
CA LYS A 348 20.96 -14.42 -6.65
C LYS A 348 20.55 -13.47 -7.78
N LYS A 349 19.90 -12.36 -7.44
CA LYS A 349 19.72 -11.26 -8.40
C LYS A 349 21.11 -10.84 -8.83
N GLU A 350 21.50 -11.27 -10.04
CA GLU A 350 22.70 -10.74 -10.69
C GLU A 350 22.51 -9.23 -10.78
N GLY A 351 23.37 -8.49 -10.10
CA GLY A 351 23.43 -7.04 -10.26
C GLY A 351 23.64 -6.72 -11.74
N PRO A 352 23.19 -5.56 -12.22
CA PRO A 352 23.32 -5.17 -13.61
C PRO A 352 24.75 -5.40 -14.07
N THR A 353 24.90 -6.25 -15.06
CA THR A 353 26.19 -6.58 -15.67
C THR A 353 26.83 -5.30 -16.19
N LYS A 354 28.14 -5.15 -15.97
CA LYS A 354 28.95 -3.98 -16.36
C LYS A 354 28.71 -3.52 -17.82
N ASN A 355 28.08 -4.32 -18.66
CA ASN A 355 27.75 -3.97 -20.05
C ASN A 355 26.48 -3.10 -20.20
N GLU A 356 25.54 -3.11 -19.24
CA GLU A 356 24.35 -2.23 -19.34
C GLU A 356 24.61 -0.79 -18.87
N LEU A 357 25.74 -0.55 -18.21
CA LEU A 357 26.17 0.80 -17.81
C LEU A 357 26.91 1.56 -18.92
N SER A 358 27.42 0.86 -19.96
CA SER A 358 28.12 1.51 -21.09
C SER A 358 27.15 2.04 -22.15
N ASP A 359 25.96 1.47 -22.30
CA ASP A 359 24.96 1.90 -23.29
C ASP A 359 24.06 3.06 -22.86
N ARG A 360 24.21 3.55 -21.62
CA ARG A 360 23.52 4.77 -21.15
C ARG A 360 24.38 6.04 -21.19
N GLN A 361 25.63 5.93 -21.67
CA GLN A 361 26.55 7.07 -21.83
C GLN A 361 27.03 7.29 -23.29
N ALA A 362 26.37 6.64 -24.27
CA ALA A 362 26.59 6.91 -25.69
C ALA A 362 25.43 7.69 -26.31
#